data_0d2eaeaf76b3b48c8c31099f9b15ea19
#
_entry.id   0d2eaeaf76b3b48c8c31099f9b15ea19
#
_cell.length_a   1.000
_cell.length_b   1.000
_cell.length_c   1.000
_cell.angle_alpha   90.00
_cell.angle_beta   90.00
_cell.angle_gamma   90.00
#
_symmetry.space_group_name_H-M   'P 1'
#
loop_
_entity.id
_entity.type
_entity.pdbx_description
1 polymer ?
#
loop_
_entity_poly.entity_id
_entity_poly.type
_entity_poly.pdbx_seq_one_letter_code
_entity_poly.pdbx_strand_id
1 'polypeptide(L)'
;RLDLEKPVPDQVIRDCLNLTLQAPTGSNRQGWRWIVVRDPAKRAALADLYRKGAGPYLTSAGAQAKADGRQQDGRVFDSAQYLAERLQDVPVHVIPCIRVDHLPDNPPNRVWAGLMGSIMPAVWSFQLALRSRGLGSVLTTLHLPSEAEAASLLNIPDGMMQVGLLPVAYTIGTEFKPAKRPPLDDILHWDTWDAERDGPANWS
;
A
#
# COMPACT_ATOMS: atom_id res chain seq x y z
N ARG A 1 -15.80 -0.50 -2.63
CA ARG A 1 -16.33 0.72 -2.03
C ARG A 1 -15.70 2.03 -2.56
N LEU A 2 -14.92 1.96 -3.61
CA LEU A 2 -14.41 3.14 -4.29
C LEU A 2 -15.43 3.60 -5.33
N ASP A 3 -15.65 4.90 -5.37
CA ASP A 3 -16.43 5.55 -6.43
C ASP A 3 -15.49 5.77 -7.64
N LEU A 4 -15.67 4.96 -8.66
CA LEU A 4 -14.81 4.93 -9.83
C LEU A 4 -15.13 6.04 -10.85
N GLU A 5 -16.26 6.72 -10.68
CA GLU A 5 -16.75 7.73 -11.62
C GLU A 5 -16.48 9.15 -11.11
N LYS A 6 -16.48 9.35 -9.79
CA LYS A 6 -16.32 10.67 -9.20
C LYS A 6 -14.88 11.16 -9.31
N PRO A 7 -14.62 12.29 -9.99
CA PRO A 7 -13.27 12.81 -10.14
C PRO A 7 -12.71 13.29 -8.79
N VAL A 8 -11.42 13.09 -8.60
CA VAL A 8 -10.69 13.59 -7.43
C VAL A 8 -9.94 14.86 -7.82
N PRO A 9 -10.24 16.04 -7.23
CA PRO A 9 -9.53 17.28 -7.54
C PRO A 9 -8.05 17.21 -7.15
N ASP A 10 -7.18 17.82 -7.95
CA ASP A 10 -5.73 17.90 -7.68
C ASP A 10 -5.44 18.52 -6.31
N GLN A 11 -6.17 19.56 -5.94
CA GLN A 11 -5.98 20.25 -4.68
C GLN A 11 -6.19 19.32 -3.47
N VAL A 12 -7.16 18.41 -3.54
CA VAL A 12 -7.41 17.43 -2.47
C VAL A 12 -6.20 16.51 -2.28
N ILE A 13 -5.61 16.03 -3.37
CA ILE A 13 -4.40 15.19 -3.31
C ILE A 13 -3.23 16.00 -2.74
N ARG A 14 -3.03 17.26 -3.20
CA ARG A 14 -1.98 18.16 -2.70
C ARG A 14 -2.11 18.40 -1.21
N ASP A 15 -3.32 18.70 -0.73
CA ASP A 15 -3.57 18.94 0.68
C ASP A 15 -3.29 17.70 1.54
N CYS A 16 -3.65 16.51 1.05
CA CYS A 16 -3.33 15.26 1.71
C CYS A 16 -1.82 14.99 1.74
N LEU A 17 -1.10 15.25 0.63
CA LEU A 17 0.35 15.09 0.56
C LEU A 17 1.08 16.11 1.45
N ASN A 18 0.60 17.36 1.54
CA ASN A 18 1.17 18.37 2.44
C ASN A 18 1.17 17.91 3.90
N LEU A 19 0.13 17.21 4.35
CA LEU A 19 0.10 16.65 5.71
C LEU A 19 1.18 15.59 5.93
N THR A 20 1.58 14.86 4.89
CA THR A 20 2.61 13.83 4.99
C THR A 20 4.01 14.40 5.26
N LEU A 21 4.25 15.67 4.89
CA LEU A 21 5.54 16.33 5.06
C LEU A 21 5.92 16.50 6.54
N GLN A 22 4.97 16.32 7.47
CA GLN A 22 5.22 16.35 8.90
C GLN A 22 5.69 15.01 9.47
N ALA A 23 5.65 13.93 8.67
CA ALA A 23 6.15 12.64 9.13
C ALA A 23 7.68 12.69 9.35
N PRO A 24 8.19 12.13 10.45
CA PRO A 24 9.62 12.14 10.75
C PRO A 24 10.39 11.24 9.78
N THR A 25 11.62 11.59 9.48
CA THR A 25 12.54 10.80 8.65
C THR A 25 13.89 10.62 9.33
N GLY A 26 14.55 9.51 9.06
CA GLY A 26 15.91 9.27 9.50
C GLY A 26 16.84 10.41 9.11
N SER A 27 17.53 11.03 10.09
CA SER A 27 18.42 12.17 9.89
C SER A 27 17.77 13.36 9.16
N ASN A 28 16.46 13.50 9.23
CA ASN A 28 15.69 14.56 8.56
C ASN A 28 15.95 14.67 7.03
N ARG A 29 16.25 13.54 6.39
CA ARG A 29 16.67 13.53 4.97
C ARG A 29 15.55 13.72 3.98
N GLN A 30 14.31 13.34 4.32
CA GLN A 30 13.12 13.46 3.47
C GLN A 30 13.32 12.94 2.02
N GLY A 31 13.92 11.74 1.93
CA GLY A 31 14.32 11.11 0.66
C GLY A 31 13.16 10.55 -0.19
N TRP A 32 11.92 10.77 0.21
CA TRP A 32 10.74 10.32 -0.52
C TRP A 32 10.39 11.21 -1.70
N ARG A 33 9.68 10.63 -2.66
CA ARG A 33 9.01 11.30 -3.78
C ARG A 33 7.64 10.67 -3.98
N TRP A 34 6.74 11.43 -4.55
CA TRP A 34 5.36 11.01 -4.79
C TRP A 34 5.02 11.19 -6.25
N ILE A 35 4.56 10.13 -6.91
CA ILE A 35 4.08 10.19 -8.28
C ILE A 35 2.56 10.05 -8.24
N VAL A 36 1.86 11.05 -8.76
CA VAL A 36 0.40 11.04 -8.89
C VAL A 36 0.05 10.78 -10.34
N VAL A 37 -0.55 9.64 -10.62
CA VAL A 37 -0.91 9.19 -11.97
C VAL A 37 -2.40 9.36 -12.18
N ARG A 38 -2.76 10.23 -13.13
CA ARG A 38 -4.14 10.51 -13.54
C ARG A 38 -4.40 10.16 -15.01
N ASP A 39 -3.34 10.12 -15.81
CA ASP A 39 -3.42 9.77 -17.23
C ASP A 39 -4.04 8.39 -17.40
N PRO A 40 -5.15 8.25 -18.17
CA PRO A 40 -5.86 6.98 -18.30
C PRO A 40 -4.99 5.87 -18.91
N ALA A 41 -4.13 6.19 -19.87
CA ALA A 41 -3.27 5.20 -20.51
C ALA A 41 -2.22 4.67 -19.54
N LYS A 42 -1.61 5.55 -18.72
CA LYS A 42 -0.66 5.14 -17.67
C LYS A 42 -1.35 4.34 -16.56
N ARG A 43 -2.56 4.72 -16.15
CA ARG A 43 -3.33 3.93 -15.16
C ARG A 43 -3.67 2.54 -15.70
N ALA A 44 -4.06 2.42 -16.96
CA ALA A 44 -4.31 1.15 -17.61
C ALA A 44 -3.06 0.28 -17.65
N ALA A 45 -1.92 0.83 -18.08
CA ALA A 45 -0.64 0.11 -18.11
C ALA A 45 -0.19 -0.34 -16.71
N LEU A 46 -0.32 0.51 -15.68
CA LEU A 46 -0.04 0.11 -14.29
C LEU A 46 -0.97 -1.00 -13.81
N ALA A 47 -2.25 -0.98 -14.22
CA ALA A 47 -3.19 -2.03 -13.87
C ALA A 47 -2.82 -3.36 -14.53
N ASP A 48 -2.27 -3.35 -15.75
CA ASP A 48 -1.76 -4.56 -16.41
C ASP A 48 -0.56 -5.15 -15.65
N LEU A 49 0.41 -4.30 -15.25
CA LEU A 49 1.54 -4.71 -14.44
C LEU A 49 1.10 -5.28 -13.07
N TYR A 50 0.11 -4.64 -12.46
CA TYR A 50 -0.49 -5.11 -11.22
C TYR A 50 -1.12 -6.48 -11.37
N ARG A 51 -1.94 -6.72 -12.41
CA ARG A 51 -2.56 -8.02 -12.70
C ARG A 51 -1.54 -9.11 -12.97
N LYS A 52 -0.45 -8.78 -13.66
CA LYS A 52 0.67 -9.71 -13.91
C LYS A 52 1.27 -10.24 -12.59
N GLY A 53 1.44 -9.37 -11.59
CA GLY A 53 1.96 -9.75 -10.26
C GLY A 53 0.88 -10.36 -9.34
N ALA A 54 -0.37 -9.95 -9.48
CA ALA A 54 -1.46 -10.32 -8.59
C ALA A 54 -2.08 -11.68 -8.89
N GLY A 55 -2.22 -12.03 -10.16
CA GLY A 55 -3.08 -13.12 -10.62
C GLY A 55 -2.85 -14.47 -9.94
N PRO A 56 -1.64 -15.04 -9.99
CA PRO A 56 -1.37 -16.34 -9.37
C PRO A 56 -1.59 -16.33 -7.86
N TYR A 57 -1.14 -15.26 -7.19
CA TYR A 57 -1.26 -15.13 -5.74
C TYR A 57 -2.72 -15.01 -5.28
N LEU A 58 -3.51 -14.10 -5.86
CA LEU A 58 -4.88 -13.86 -5.44
C LEU A 58 -5.76 -15.08 -5.67
N THR A 59 -5.54 -15.78 -6.79
CA THR A 59 -6.31 -16.98 -7.12
C THR A 59 -6.02 -18.12 -6.13
N SER A 60 -4.75 -18.41 -5.87
CA SER A 60 -4.37 -19.52 -4.98
C SER A 60 -4.72 -19.24 -3.53
N ALA A 61 -4.37 -18.06 -3.01
CA ALA A 61 -4.64 -17.68 -1.63
C ALA A 61 -6.14 -17.52 -1.33
N GLY A 62 -6.91 -17.00 -2.28
CA GLY A 62 -8.36 -16.89 -2.16
C GLY A 62 -9.05 -18.24 -2.15
N ALA A 63 -8.64 -19.19 -2.99
CA ALA A 63 -9.14 -20.56 -3.00
C ALA A 63 -8.81 -21.27 -1.67
N GLN A 64 -7.58 -21.13 -1.19
CA GLN A 64 -7.16 -21.73 0.07
C GLN A 64 -7.94 -21.17 1.27
N ALA A 65 -8.14 -19.86 1.34
CA ALA A 65 -8.92 -19.22 2.41
C ALA A 65 -10.37 -19.73 2.46
N LYS A 66 -10.97 -19.95 1.28
CA LYS A 66 -12.33 -20.52 1.18
C LYS A 66 -12.38 -22.00 1.60
N ALA A 67 -11.37 -22.78 1.17
CA ALA A 67 -11.27 -24.20 1.54
C ALA A 67 -11.09 -24.39 3.05
N ASP A 68 -10.32 -23.51 3.69
CA ASP A 68 -10.06 -23.50 5.13
C ASP A 68 -11.22 -22.92 5.97
N GLY A 69 -12.30 -22.46 5.33
CA GLY A 69 -13.43 -21.84 6.02
C GLY A 69 -13.14 -20.46 6.62
N ARG A 70 -12.03 -19.81 6.24
CA ARG A 70 -11.61 -18.48 6.71
C ARG A 70 -12.43 -17.39 5.99
N GLN A 71 -13.68 -17.22 6.41
CA GLN A 71 -14.64 -16.35 5.72
C GLN A 71 -14.21 -14.88 5.62
N GLN A 72 -13.52 -14.35 6.63
CA GLN A 72 -13.03 -12.97 6.59
C GLN A 72 -11.96 -12.82 5.52
N ASP A 73 -11.02 -13.73 5.45
CA ASP A 73 -9.93 -13.73 4.48
C ASP A 73 -10.47 -13.94 3.07
N GLY A 74 -11.44 -14.84 2.89
CA GLY A 74 -12.13 -15.00 1.62
C GLY A 74 -12.71 -13.69 1.10
N ARG A 75 -13.37 -12.90 1.94
CA ARG A 75 -13.87 -11.56 1.56
C ARG A 75 -12.75 -10.56 1.25
N VAL A 76 -11.62 -10.64 1.93
CA VAL A 76 -10.45 -9.81 1.65
C VAL A 76 -9.89 -10.13 0.27
N PHE A 77 -9.74 -11.42 -0.06
CA PHE A 77 -9.27 -11.85 -1.38
C PHE A 77 -10.25 -11.51 -2.50
N ASP A 78 -11.56 -11.66 -2.28
CA ASP A 78 -12.59 -11.24 -3.25
C ASP A 78 -12.50 -9.72 -3.52
N SER A 79 -12.27 -8.91 -2.47
CA SER A 79 -12.07 -7.47 -2.61
C SER A 79 -10.77 -7.11 -3.33
N ALA A 80 -9.69 -7.86 -3.09
CA ALA A 80 -8.41 -7.66 -3.76
C ALA A 80 -8.49 -8.06 -5.24
N GLN A 81 -9.21 -9.13 -5.56
CA GLN A 81 -9.48 -9.57 -6.93
C GLN A 81 -10.29 -8.51 -7.69
N TYR A 82 -11.36 -7.99 -7.09
CA TYR A 82 -12.15 -6.89 -7.66
C TYR A 82 -11.28 -5.66 -7.94
N LEU A 83 -10.37 -5.30 -7.01
CA LEU A 83 -9.44 -4.20 -7.24
C LEU A 83 -8.52 -4.48 -8.44
N ALA A 84 -7.97 -5.69 -8.56
CA ALA A 84 -7.11 -6.05 -9.69
C ALA A 84 -7.84 -5.91 -11.04
N GLU A 85 -9.12 -6.29 -11.10
CA GLU A 85 -9.96 -6.20 -12.29
C GLU A 85 -10.34 -4.75 -12.66
N ARG A 86 -10.48 -3.88 -11.65
CA ARG A 86 -10.99 -2.52 -11.82
C ARG A 86 -9.95 -1.42 -11.58
N LEU A 87 -8.68 -1.78 -11.38
CA LEU A 87 -7.63 -0.82 -10.99
C LEU A 87 -7.49 0.33 -11.99
N GLN A 88 -7.57 0.06 -13.30
CA GLN A 88 -7.51 1.09 -14.35
C GLN A 88 -8.63 2.14 -14.25
N ASP A 89 -9.76 1.78 -13.63
CA ASP A 89 -10.92 2.67 -13.49
C ASP A 89 -10.81 3.59 -12.27
N VAL A 90 -9.91 3.28 -11.33
CA VAL A 90 -9.67 4.14 -10.16
C VAL A 90 -9.08 5.47 -10.62
N PRO A 91 -9.70 6.62 -10.27
CA PRO A 91 -9.38 7.93 -10.89
C PRO A 91 -7.94 8.41 -10.65
N VAL A 92 -7.31 7.99 -9.56
CA VAL A 92 -5.94 8.41 -9.22
C VAL A 92 -5.16 7.21 -8.66
N HIS A 93 -3.93 7.01 -9.17
CA HIS A 93 -2.94 6.15 -8.52
C HIS A 93 -1.83 7.01 -7.94
N VAL A 94 -1.41 6.72 -6.71
CA VAL A 94 -0.28 7.40 -6.08
C VAL A 94 0.80 6.37 -5.78
N ILE A 95 2.02 6.66 -6.23
CA ILE A 95 3.17 5.77 -6.03
C ILE A 95 4.20 6.51 -5.16
N PRO A 96 4.32 6.13 -3.89
CA PRO A 96 5.41 6.61 -3.04
C PRO A 96 6.71 5.93 -3.43
N CYS A 97 7.76 6.73 -3.60
CA CYS A 97 9.11 6.28 -3.91
C CYS A 97 10.08 6.81 -2.87
N ILE A 98 11.15 6.06 -2.61
CA ILE A 98 12.20 6.46 -1.69
C ILE A 98 13.59 6.27 -2.34
N ARG A 99 14.49 7.19 -2.04
CA ARG A 99 15.84 7.20 -2.56
C ARG A 99 16.69 6.07 -1.95
N VAL A 100 17.34 5.28 -2.81
CA VAL A 100 18.15 4.13 -2.43
C VAL A 100 19.57 4.12 -3.04
N ASP A 101 19.90 5.10 -3.89
CA ASP A 101 21.20 5.21 -4.58
C ASP A 101 22.43 5.37 -3.65
N HIS A 102 22.20 5.63 -2.38
CA HIS A 102 23.23 5.78 -1.35
C HIS A 102 23.37 4.53 -0.47
N LEU A 103 22.61 3.48 -0.76
CA LEU A 103 22.66 2.23 0.01
C LEU A 103 23.85 1.36 -0.44
N PRO A 104 24.48 0.62 0.48
CA PRO A 104 25.45 -0.39 0.12
C PRO A 104 24.75 -1.58 -0.58
N ASP A 105 25.55 -2.39 -1.28
CA ASP A 105 25.10 -3.72 -1.72
C ASP A 105 24.70 -4.54 -0.48
N ASN A 106 23.55 -5.23 -0.55
CA ASN A 106 22.98 -6.00 0.57
C ASN A 106 22.88 -5.21 1.89
N PRO A 107 22.00 -4.19 1.96
CA PRO A 107 21.88 -3.35 3.13
C PRO A 107 21.48 -4.16 4.37
N PRO A 108 22.10 -3.98 5.53
CA PRO A 108 21.71 -4.67 6.75
C PRO A 108 20.32 -4.22 7.21
N ASN A 109 19.65 -5.05 8.03
CA ASN A 109 18.28 -4.81 8.50
C ASN A 109 18.06 -3.39 9.07
N ARG A 110 19.02 -2.84 9.83
CA ARG A 110 18.94 -1.47 10.35
C ARG A 110 18.74 -0.41 9.27
N VAL A 111 19.29 -0.63 8.07
CA VAL A 111 19.17 0.29 6.94
C VAL A 111 17.76 0.20 6.35
N TRP A 112 17.27 -1.01 6.11
CA TRP A 112 15.90 -1.24 5.65
C TRP A 112 14.86 -0.71 6.64
N ALA A 113 15.05 -1.00 7.94
CA ALA A 113 14.17 -0.49 8.99
C ALA A 113 14.13 1.04 9.03
N GLY A 114 15.29 1.70 8.90
CA GLY A 114 15.38 3.17 8.84
C GLY A 114 14.75 3.76 7.60
N LEU A 115 14.91 3.08 6.44
CA LEU A 115 14.32 3.49 5.17
C LEU A 115 12.79 3.40 5.21
N MET A 116 12.26 2.24 5.58
CA MET A 116 10.81 2.02 5.68
C MET A 116 10.21 2.84 6.81
N GLY A 117 10.89 2.97 7.96
CA GLY A 117 10.50 3.84 9.07
C GLY A 117 10.45 5.32 8.69
N SER A 118 11.13 5.73 7.61
CA SER A 118 11.05 7.10 7.09
C SER A 118 9.86 7.32 6.17
N ILE A 119 9.54 6.38 5.27
CA ILE A 119 8.48 6.59 4.27
C ILE A 119 7.10 6.07 4.72
N MET A 120 7.04 4.94 5.43
CA MET A 120 5.76 4.34 5.79
C MET A 120 4.88 5.21 6.72
N PRO A 121 5.44 5.97 7.69
CA PRO A 121 4.65 6.94 8.45
C PRO A 121 4.01 8.02 7.56
N ALA A 122 4.70 8.49 6.52
CA ALA A 122 4.15 9.44 5.56
C ALA A 122 3.04 8.80 4.71
N VAL A 123 3.23 7.57 4.24
CA VAL A 123 2.21 6.80 3.52
C VAL A 123 0.96 6.63 4.37
N TRP A 124 1.12 6.24 5.63
CA TRP A 124 0.00 6.11 6.56
C TRP A 124 -0.71 7.44 6.82
N SER A 125 0.04 8.52 7.04
CA SER A 125 -0.51 9.88 7.20
C SER A 125 -1.30 10.32 5.97
N PHE A 126 -0.83 10.00 4.75
CA PHE A 126 -1.56 10.24 3.52
C PHE A 126 -2.91 9.52 3.50
N GLN A 127 -2.92 8.23 3.83
CA GLN A 127 -4.16 7.45 3.86
C GLN A 127 -5.16 7.99 4.90
N LEU A 128 -4.70 8.40 6.08
CA LEU A 128 -5.55 9.04 7.09
C LEU A 128 -6.09 10.41 6.60
N ALA A 129 -5.25 11.20 5.95
CA ALA A 129 -5.65 12.47 5.36
C ALA A 129 -6.69 12.30 4.25
N LEU A 130 -6.57 11.28 3.40
CA LEU A 130 -7.57 10.89 2.42
C LEU A 130 -8.89 10.52 3.11
N ARG A 131 -8.80 9.67 4.14
CA ARG A 131 -9.97 9.22 4.87
C ARG A 131 -10.75 10.37 5.52
N SER A 132 -10.07 11.35 6.09
CA SER A 132 -10.71 12.54 6.68
C SER A 132 -11.46 13.42 5.67
N ARG A 133 -11.21 13.21 4.36
CA ARG A 133 -11.85 13.93 3.25
C ARG A 133 -12.84 13.07 2.45
N GLY A 134 -13.22 11.91 3.00
CA GLY A 134 -14.17 11.00 2.36
C GLY A 134 -13.59 10.18 1.21
N LEU A 135 -12.26 10.13 1.07
CA LEU A 135 -11.60 9.25 0.11
C LEU A 135 -11.16 7.94 0.77
N GLY A 136 -11.01 6.92 -0.06
CA GLY A 136 -10.46 5.62 0.32
C GLY A 136 -9.19 5.33 -0.44
N SER A 137 -8.34 4.52 0.18
CA SER A 137 -7.12 4.00 -0.41
C SER A 137 -6.69 2.72 0.30
N VAL A 138 -5.87 1.94 -0.36
CA VAL A 138 -5.17 0.78 0.21
C VAL A 138 -3.72 0.81 -0.26
N LEU A 139 -2.77 0.47 0.60
CA LEU A 139 -1.40 0.23 0.18
C LEU A 139 -1.31 -1.18 -0.41
N THR A 140 -0.87 -1.27 -1.66
CA THR A 140 -0.65 -2.55 -2.35
C THR A 140 0.73 -2.59 -3.01
N THR A 141 1.29 -3.78 -3.12
CA THR A 141 2.64 -4.02 -3.64
C THR A 141 2.65 -4.96 -4.85
N LEU A 142 1.48 -5.35 -5.35
CA LEU A 142 1.35 -6.40 -6.37
C LEU A 142 1.87 -5.99 -7.77
N HIS A 143 2.17 -4.71 -8.00
CA HIS A 143 2.87 -4.25 -9.21
C HIS A 143 4.41 -4.36 -9.09
N LEU A 144 4.95 -4.49 -7.88
CA LEU A 144 6.41 -4.49 -7.65
C LEU A 144 7.18 -5.66 -8.28
N PRO A 145 6.61 -6.84 -8.55
CA PRO A 145 7.28 -7.83 -9.41
C PRO A 145 7.65 -7.28 -10.80
N SER A 146 6.96 -6.24 -11.26
CA SER A 146 7.22 -5.50 -12.50
C SER A 146 7.72 -4.08 -12.23
N GLU A 147 8.45 -3.84 -11.13
CA GLU A 147 8.90 -2.50 -10.72
C GLU A 147 9.69 -1.78 -11.81
N ALA A 148 10.59 -2.47 -12.51
CA ALA A 148 11.39 -1.88 -13.59
C ALA A 148 10.52 -1.42 -14.78
N GLU A 149 9.49 -2.20 -15.14
CA GLU A 149 8.53 -1.83 -16.19
C GLU A 149 7.71 -0.61 -15.77
N ALA A 150 7.26 -0.56 -14.52
CA ALA A 150 6.56 0.58 -13.95
C ALA A 150 7.46 1.84 -13.87
N ALA A 151 8.73 1.68 -13.51
CA ALA A 151 9.71 2.76 -13.50
C ALA A 151 9.90 3.34 -14.91
N SER A 152 10.06 2.51 -15.93
CA SER A 152 10.17 2.93 -17.33
C SER A 152 8.92 3.68 -17.79
N LEU A 153 7.71 3.16 -17.48
CA LEU A 153 6.42 3.78 -17.82
C LEU A 153 6.27 5.20 -17.23
N LEU A 154 6.78 5.39 -16.02
CA LEU A 154 6.60 6.63 -15.24
C LEU A 154 7.84 7.53 -15.26
N ASN A 155 8.90 7.16 -15.98
CA ASN A 155 10.19 7.83 -15.99
C ASN A 155 10.76 8.01 -14.57
N ILE A 156 10.66 6.99 -13.73
CA ILE A 156 11.28 6.98 -12.42
C ILE A 156 12.79 6.77 -12.63
N PRO A 157 13.65 7.69 -12.12
CA PRO A 157 15.08 7.56 -12.32
C PRO A 157 15.67 6.40 -11.51
N ASP A 158 16.81 5.92 -11.94
CA ASP A 158 17.62 4.96 -11.18
C ASP A 158 17.90 5.51 -9.77
N GLY A 159 18.00 4.61 -8.79
CA GLY A 159 18.19 4.98 -7.40
C GLY A 159 16.93 5.44 -6.65
N MET A 160 15.76 5.34 -7.28
CA MET A 160 14.46 5.51 -6.62
C MET A 160 13.71 4.18 -6.60
N MET A 161 13.42 3.68 -5.41
CA MET A 161 12.64 2.45 -5.19
C MET A 161 11.16 2.79 -4.96
N GLN A 162 10.28 2.08 -5.63
CA GLN A 162 8.84 2.15 -5.38
C GLN A 162 8.50 1.33 -4.13
N VAL A 163 7.72 1.89 -3.19
CA VAL A 163 7.35 1.16 -1.96
C VAL A 163 5.92 0.62 -1.99
N GLY A 164 5.16 1.00 -2.98
CA GLY A 164 3.80 0.52 -3.17
C GLY A 164 3.02 1.34 -4.18
N LEU A 165 1.76 0.98 -4.37
CA LEU A 165 0.77 1.69 -5.15
C LEU A 165 -0.46 1.94 -4.27
N LEU A 166 -0.98 3.16 -4.32
CA LEU A 166 -2.16 3.60 -3.59
C LEU A 166 -3.23 3.99 -4.62
N PRO A 167 -4.22 3.14 -4.91
CA PRO A 167 -5.40 3.55 -5.65
C PRO A 167 -6.22 4.50 -4.76
N VAL A 168 -6.65 5.63 -5.31
CA VAL A 168 -7.35 6.70 -4.56
C VAL A 168 -8.62 7.09 -5.28
N ALA A 169 -9.74 7.03 -4.57
CA ALA A 169 -11.05 7.49 -5.02
C ALA A 169 -11.91 7.92 -3.83
N TYR A 170 -12.99 8.63 -4.08
CA TYR A 170 -14.01 8.83 -3.05
C TYR A 170 -14.61 7.47 -2.63
N THR A 171 -15.12 7.39 -1.40
CA THR A 171 -15.78 6.17 -0.92
C THR A 171 -17.29 6.21 -1.17
N ILE A 172 -17.84 5.06 -1.56
CA ILE A 172 -19.28 4.86 -1.58
C ILE A 172 -19.72 4.54 -0.15
N GLY A 173 -20.47 5.47 0.45
CA GLY A 173 -20.86 5.44 1.85
C GLY A 173 -19.76 5.95 2.79
N THR A 174 -20.14 6.27 4.00
CA THR A 174 -19.26 6.88 5.01
C THR A 174 -19.05 5.99 6.23
N GLU A 175 -19.95 5.05 6.45
CA GLU A 175 -19.90 4.15 7.61
C GLU A 175 -19.11 2.89 7.31
N PHE A 176 -17.99 2.74 8.02
CA PHE A 176 -17.13 1.58 7.96
C PHE A 176 -17.00 0.99 9.36
N LYS A 177 -17.33 -0.29 9.49
CA LYS A 177 -17.12 -1.02 10.73
C LYS A 177 -15.63 -1.28 10.93
N PRO A 178 -15.11 -1.21 12.16
CA PRO A 178 -13.78 -1.67 12.48
C PRO A 178 -13.58 -3.12 12.02
N ALA A 179 -12.42 -3.42 11.48
CA ALA A 179 -12.06 -4.80 11.16
C ALA A 179 -11.86 -5.59 12.46
N LYS A 180 -12.27 -6.86 12.44
CA LYS A 180 -11.92 -7.78 13.53
C LYS A 180 -10.40 -7.92 13.58
N ARG A 181 -9.85 -7.84 14.78
CA ARG A 181 -8.44 -8.06 15.07
C ARG A 181 -8.34 -8.98 16.29
N PRO A 182 -7.24 -9.71 16.45
CA PRO A 182 -6.96 -10.41 17.69
C PRO A 182 -6.95 -9.42 18.87
N PRO A 183 -7.22 -9.88 20.08
CA PRO A 183 -7.04 -9.07 21.29
C PRO A 183 -5.60 -8.52 21.37
N LEU A 184 -5.47 -7.31 21.96
CA LEU A 184 -4.13 -6.70 22.13
C LEU A 184 -3.18 -7.61 22.92
N ASP A 185 -3.73 -8.29 23.92
CA ASP A 185 -2.95 -9.17 24.79
C ASP A 185 -2.33 -10.37 24.04
N ASP A 186 -2.86 -10.76 22.88
CA ASP A 186 -2.29 -11.84 22.07
C ASP A 186 -0.97 -11.44 21.38
N ILE A 187 -0.71 -10.12 21.25
CA ILE A 187 0.43 -9.57 20.52
C ILE A 187 1.29 -8.62 21.37
N LEU A 188 0.98 -8.48 22.67
CA LEU A 188 1.67 -7.57 23.59
C LEU A 188 2.56 -8.35 24.54
N HIS A 189 3.84 -8.04 24.51
CA HIS A 189 4.83 -8.55 25.46
C HIS A 189 5.37 -7.39 26.30
N TRP A 190 5.63 -7.64 27.59
CA TRP A 190 6.21 -6.69 28.53
C TRP A 190 7.66 -7.06 28.81
N ASP A 191 8.56 -6.08 28.74
CA ASP A 191 10.00 -6.18 28.99
C ASP A 191 10.76 -7.16 28.09
N THR A 192 10.27 -8.37 27.89
CA THR A 192 10.88 -9.42 27.07
C THR A 192 9.85 -10.12 26.20
N TRP A 193 10.32 -10.75 25.12
CA TRP A 193 9.49 -11.63 24.31
C TRP A 193 9.14 -12.91 25.05
N ASP A 194 7.88 -13.25 25.12
CA ASP A 194 7.38 -14.50 25.69
C ASP A 194 7.20 -15.55 24.58
N ALA A 195 8.18 -16.42 24.41
CA ALA A 195 8.18 -17.44 23.36
C ALA A 195 7.18 -18.60 23.61
N GLU A 196 6.76 -18.83 24.86
CA GLU A 196 5.76 -19.86 25.18
C GLU A 196 4.37 -19.42 24.74
N ARG A 197 4.12 -18.12 24.83
CA ARG A 197 2.85 -17.49 24.42
C ARG A 197 2.70 -17.43 22.89
N ASP A 198 3.78 -17.16 22.17
CA ASP A 198 3.84 -16.99 20.71
C ASP A 198 4.42 -18.24 20.03
N GLY A 199 3.87 -19.41 20.28
CA GLY A 199 4.24 -20.61 19.52
C GLY A 199 4.03 -20.42 18.01
N PRO A 200 4.81 -21.13 17.16
CA PRO A 200 4.77 -20.96 15.69
C PRO A 200 3.39 -21.16 15.06
N ALA A 201 2.45 -21.76 15.78
CA ALA A 201 1.06 -21.92 15.35
C ALA A 201 0.24 -20.61 15.32
N ASN A 202 0.70 -19.55 15.98
CA ASN A 202 -0.02 -18.28 16.11
C ASN A 202 0.36 -17.22 15.06
N TRP A 203 1.27 -17.54 14.15
CA TRP A 203 1.79 -16.63 13.11
C TRP A 203 1.08 -16.75 11.75
N SER A 204 0.02 -17.54 11.65
CA SER A 204 -0.74 -17.81 10.41
C SER A 204 -1.90 -16.85 10.16
#